data_512d5b3ceb0d57e79f0d4f8b87afb757
#
_entry.id   512d5b3ceb0d57e79f0d4f8b87afb757
#
_cell.length_a   1.000
_cell.length_b   1.000
_cell.length_c   1.000
_cell.angle_alpha   90.00
_cell.angle_beta   90.00
_cell.angle_gamma   90.00
#
_symmetry.space_group_name_H-M   'P 1'
#
loop_
_entity.id
_entity.type
_entity.pdbx_description
1 polymer ?
#
loop_
_entity_poly.entity_id
_entity_poly.type
_entity_poly.pdbx_seq_one_letter_code
_entity_poly.pdbx_strand_id
1 'polypeptide(L)'
;MKTKIILAVVILNFLVLQACQSPEKRVKTEQSETRAPAPDEAIIPDTLGLNRGANLTIFMNEAALDGMLEIELGKVAAQKATDIHIKRYARRMIKDHTKIAERLKVLADSKKIPLPTVLPKEDLDHIAELQKMPVNEFEKHYMEMMVKGHVKALELFKSATTSGDSPLQNFAIPALRKIEQHYTLAMDISKHLK
;
A
#
# COMPACT_ATOMS: atom_id res chain seq x y z
N MET A 1 34.23 22.33 -45.81
CA MET A 1 35.62 22.65 -45.38
C MET A 1 35.75 21.91 -44.04
N LYS A 2 36.38 20.74 -44.01
CA LYS A 2 37.76 20.50 -43.60
C LYS A 2 37.93 20.95 -42.13
N THR A 3 38.35 20.21 -41.12
CA THR A 3 39.30 19.09 -40.93
C THR A 3 39.38 18.81 -39.43
N LYS A 4 39.57 17.75 -38.91
CA LYS A 4 40.56 16.68 -38.55
C LYS A 4 40.50 16.44 -37.03
N ILE A 5 40.15 15.28 -36.54
CA ILE A 5 40.96 14.14 -36.09
C ILE A 5 42.23 14.57 -35.30
N ILE A 6 42.26 14.20 -34.01
CA ILE A 6 43.49 13.70 -33.37
C ILE A 6 43.14 12.64 -32.34
N LEU A 7 43.64 11.47 -32.63
CA LEU A 7 43.77 10.25 -31.86
C LEU A 7 45.05 10.38 -30.99
N ALA A 8 45.00 10.02 -29.74
CA ALA A 8 46.24 9.77 -28.97
C ALA A 8 46.04 8.56 -28.07
N VAL A 9 46.73 7.52 -28.46
CA VAL A 9 46.97 6.24 -27.77
C VAL A 9 48.26 6.39 -26.97
N VAL A 10 48.30 5.95 -25.74
CA VAL A 10 49.50 5.56 -24.98
C VAL A 10 49.06 4.52 -23.95
N ILE A 11 49.19 3.26 -24.17
CA ILE A 11 50.26 2.27 -24.00
C ILE A 11 50.83 2.24 -22.55
N LEU A 12 50.47 1.14 -21.85
CA LEU A 12 51.27 0.09 -21.23
C LEU A 12 52.20 0.47 -20.07
N ASN A 13 51.95 -0.09 -18.90
CA ASN A 13 53.07 -0.71 -18.17
C ASN A 13 52.60 -1.86 -17.26
N PHE A 14 53.12 -2.99 -17.61
CA PHE A 14 53.19 -4.25 -16.89
C PHE A 14 54.22 -4.12 -15.76
N LEU A 15 53.87 -4.56 -14.57
CA LEU A 15 54.91 -5.00 -13.63
C LEU A 15 54.37 -6.20 -12.84
N VAL A 16 54.86 -7.31 -13.24
CA VAL A 16 54.86 -8.61 -12.58
C VAL A 16 55.88 -8.57 -11.47
N LEU A 17 55.52 -8.98 -10.28
CA LEU A 17 56.49 -9.50 -9.31
C LEU A 17 55.93 -10.76 -8.68
N GLN A 18 56.68 -11.84 -9.03
CA GLN A 18 56.53 -13.18 -8.55
C GLN A 18 57.13 -13.37 -7.16
N ALA A 19 56.64 -14.38 -6.54
CA ALA A 19 57.31 -15.40 -5.70
C ALA A 19 57.60 -15.06 -4.24
N CYS A 20 57.07 -15.88 -3.38
CA CYS A 20 57.89 -16.83 -2.61
C CYS A 20 57.01 -17.94 -2.05
N GLN A 21 57.21 -19.13 -2.59
CA GLN A 21 56.86 -20.40 -1.91
C GLN A 21 57.94 -20.68 -0.90
N SER A 22 57.54 -21.23 0.26
CA SER A 22 58.36 -22.24 0.96
C SER A 22 57.53 -23.01 1.99
N PRO A 23 57.84 -24.24 2.24
CA PRO A 23 56.88 -25.26 2.67
C PRO A 23 57.03 -25.69 4.13
N GLU A 24 56.05 -26.46 4.53
CA GLU A 24 56.10 -27.57 5.50
C GLU A 24 56.40 -27.30 6.99
N LYS A 25 55.34 -27.56 7.79
CA LYS A 25 55.46 -28.63 8.83
C LYS A 25 54.11 -29.17 9.25
N ARG A 26 53.92 -30.41 8.88
CA ARG A 26 52.89 -31.29 9.42
C ARG A 26 53.08 -31.46 10.94
N VAL A 27 52.12 -31.10 11.74
CA VAL A 27 51.95 -31.66 13.08
C VAL A 27 50.52 -32.18 13.16
N LYS A 28 50.43 -33.48 13.16
CA LYS A 28 49.21 -34.20 13.60
C LYS A 28 49.08 -33.97 15.09
N THR A 29 47.96 -33.40 15.50
CA THR A 29 47.42 -33.61 16.83
C THR A 29 45.94 -33.87 16.65
N GLU A 30 45.58 -35.11 16.79
CA GLU A 30 44.22 -35.54 17.04
C GLU A 30 43.79 -34.95 18.39
N GLN A 31 42.90 -33.96 18.35
CA GLN A 31 42.03 -33.70 19.48
C GLN A 31 40.61 -33.84 18.97
N SER A 32 39.99 -34.91 19.41
CA SER A 32 38.56 -35.15 19.40
C SER A 32 37.89 -34.03 20.19
N GLU A 33 37.52 -32.94 19.51
CA GLU A 33 36.53 -32.04 20.05
C GLU A 33 35.16 -32.59 19.68
N THR A 34 34.51 -33.15 20.69
CA THR A 34 33.08 -33.40 20.71
C THR A 34 32.40 -32.05 20.43
N ARG A 35 32.05 -31.85 19.16
CA ARG A 35 31.15 -30.74 18.74
C ARG A 35 29.86 -30.99 19.48
N ALA A 36 29.57 -30.14 20.46
CA ALA A 36 28.25 -30.03 21.04
C ALA A 36 27.22 -29.92 19.91
N PRO A 37 26.09 -30.63 19.94
CA PRO A 37 25.06 -30.46 18.96
C PRO A 37 24.72 -28.96 18.93
N ALA A 38 24.66 -28.41 17.74
CA ALA A 38 24.13 -27.08 17.54
C ALA A 38 22.78 -27.01 18.28
N PRO A 39 22.48 -25.91 18.99
CA PRO A 39 21.17 -25.79 19.60
C PRO A 39 20.16 -26.07 18.49
N ASP A 40 19.27 -27.02 18.74
CA ASP A 40 18.10 -27.25 17.90
C ASP A 40 17.61 -25.90 17.45
N GLU A 41 17.52 -25.70 16.13
CA GLU A 41 16.75 -24.58 15.60
C GLU A 41 15.41 -24.68 16.32
N ALA A 42 15.25 -23.83 17.32
CA ALA A 42 13.99 -23.72 18.02
C ALA A 42 12.97 -23.50 16.91
N ILE A 43 12.11 -24.48 16.69
CA ILE A 43 10.93 -24.32 15.86
C ILE A 43 10.23 -23.13 16.48
N ILE A 44 10.46 -21.95 15.90
CA ILE A 44 9.74 -20.74 16.27
C ILE A 44 8.30 -21.07 15.94
N PRO A 45 7.42 -21.29 16.93
CA PRO A 45 6.03 -21.58 16.63
C PRO A 45 5.54 -20.43 15.76
N ASP A 46 4.83 -20.73 14.68
CA ASP A 46 4.39 -19.83 13.62
C ASP A 46 3.69 -18.58 14.19
N THR A 47 4.47 -17.64 14.71
CA THR A 47 4.04 -16.29 15.07
C THR A 47 3.57 -15.52 13.83
N LEU A 48 3.95 -16.00 12.63
CA LEU A 48 3.43 -15.52 11.35
C LEU A 48 1.92 -15.78 11.20
N GLY A 49 1.39 -16.84 11.76
CA GLY A 49 -0.06 -17.12 11.72
C GLY A 49 -0.86 -16.14 12.57
N LEU A 50 -0.38 -15.82 13.77
CA LEU A 50 -1.00 -14.79 14.64
C LEU A 50 -0.87 -13.40 14.02
N ASN A 51 0.28 -13.07 13.46
CA ASN A 51 0.49 -11.80 12.77
C ASN A 51 -0.33 -11.68 11.48
N ARG A 52 -0.50 -12.77 10.72
CA ARG A 52 -1.39 -12.76 9.52
C ARG A 52 -2.84 -12.53 9.89
N GLY A 53 -3.34 -13.16 10.95
CA GLY A 53 -4.71 -12.95 11.43
C GLY A 53 -4.93 -11.51 11.91
N ALA A 54 -4.00 -10.96 12.69
CA ALA A 54 -4.06 -9.58 13.13
C ALA A 54 -3.97 -8.59 11.96
N ASN A 55 -3.06 -8.80 11.02
CA ASN A 55 -2.94 -7.96 9.83
C ASN A 55 -4.19 -8.02 8.94
N LEU A 56 -4.80 -9.21 8.79
CA LEU A 56 -6.02 -9.38 8.03
C LEU A 56 -7.20 -8.65 8.68
N THR A 57 -7.36 -8.76 10.00
CA THR A 57 -8.41 -8.07 10.76
C THR A 57 -8.21 -6.56 10.70
N ILE A 58 -6.98 -6.08 10.86
CA ILE A 58 -6.64 -4.66 10.72
C ILE A 58 -7.01 -4.18 9.33
N PHE A 59 -6.53 -4.87 8.28
CA PHE A 59 -6.87 -4.53 6.90
C PHE A 59 -8.38 -4.43 6.68
N MET A 60 -9.14 -5.43 7.12
CA MET A 60 -10.59 -5.46 6.93
C MET A 60 -11.30 -4.32 7.65
N ASN A 61 -10.88 -4.01 8.87
CA ASN A 61 -11.46 -2.92 9.65
C ASN A 61 -11.17 -1.56 9.02
N GLU A 62 -9.91 -1.30 8.65
CA GLU A 62 -9.52 -0.05 7.97
C GLU A 62 -10.25 0.09 6.63
N ALA A 63 -10.26 -0.94 5.78
CA ALA A 63 -10.96 -0.91 4.50
C ALA A 63 -12.48 -0.71 4.65
N ALA A 64 -13.09 -1.24 5.71
CA ALA A 64 -14.52 -1.04 6.00
C ALA A 64 -14.80 0.40 6.46
N LEU A 65 -14.01 0.94 7.39
CA LEU A 65 -14.18 2.30 7.89
C LEU A 65 -13.94 3.34 6.80
N ASP A 66 -12.83 3.22 6.07
CA ASP A 66 -12.52 4.12 4.95
C ASP A 66 -13.62 4.07 3.88
N GLY A 67 -14.07 2.87 3.51
CA GLY A 67 -15.15 2.72 2.53
C GLY A 67 -16.47 3.35 2.98
N MET A 68 -16.85 3.20 4.26
CA MET A 68 -18.03 3.85 4.82
C MET A 68 -17.90 5.38 4.80
N LEU A 69 -16.74 5.91 5.22
CA LEU A 69 -16.48 7.35 5.22
C LEU A 69 -16.58 7.93 3.81
N GLU A 70 -15.97 7.29 2.82
CA GLU A 70 -15.99 7.75 1.43
C GLU A 70 -17.39 7.69 0.81
N ILE A 71 -18.23 6.71 1.20
CA ILE A 71 -19.65 6.67 0.79
C ILE A 71 -20.41 7.85 1.39
N GLU A 72 -20.27 8.13 2.68
CA GLU A 72 -21.01 9.23 3.34
C GLU A 72 -20.53 10.61 2.83
N LEU A 73 -19.23 10.82 2.69
CA LEU A 73 -18.69 12.03 2.07
C LEU A 73 -19.15 12.18 0.62
N GLY A 74 -19.21 11.10 -0.13
CA GLY A 74 -19.76 11.06 -1.47
C GLY A 74 -21.24 11.49 -1.52
N LYS A 75 -22.07 11.05 -0.58
CA LYS A 75 -23.47 11.46 -0.47
C LYS A 75 -23.60 12.97 -0.24
N VAL A 76 -22.79 13.51 0.68
CA VAL A 76 -22.76 14.95 0.94
C VAL A 76 -22.35 15.70 -0.33
N ALA A 77 -21.28 15.28 -1.00
CA ALA A 77 -20.77 15.94 -2.20
C ALA A 77 -21.74 15.84 -3.38
N ALA A 78 -22.41 14.72 -3.57
CA ALA A 78 -23.40 14.54 -4.64
C ALA A 78 -24.59 15.51 -4.50
N GLN A 79 -24.95 15.88 -3.27
CA GLN A 79 -26.03 16.82 -2.96
C GLN A 79 -25.56 18.27 -2.98
N LYS A 80 -24.45 18.56 -2.27
CA LYS A 80 -24.01 19.91 -1.95
C LYS A 80 -23.18 20.58 -3.05
N ALA A 81 -22.31 19.83 -3.73
CA ALA A 81 -21.44 20.41 -4.74
C ALA A 81 -22.23 21.07 -5.88
N THR A 82 -21.67 22.12 -6.46
CA THR A 82 -22.18 22.80 -7.66
C THR A 82 -21.41 22.40 -8.90
N ASP A 83 -20.12 22.10 -8.75
CA ASP A 83 -19.28 21.60 -9.84
C ASP A 83 -19.75 20.24 -10.33
N ILE A 84 -20.00 20.14 -11.64
CA ILE A 84 -20.53 18.91 -12.26
C ILE A 84 -19.52 17.74 -12.23
N HIS A 85 -18.22 18.04 -12.26
CA HIS A 85 -17.17 17.00 -12.19
C HIS A 85 -17.11 16.40 -10.80
N ILE A 86 -17.21 17.24 -9.75
CA ILE A 86 -17.28 16.78 -8.36
C ILE A 86 -18.54 15.97 -8.10
N LYS A 87 -19.71 16.42 -8.56
CA LYS A 87 -20.96 15.63 -8.46
C LYS A 87 -20.84 14.26 -9.12
N ARG A 88 -20.24 14.22 -10.30
CA ARG A 88 -20.05 12.96 -11.05
C ARG A 88 -19.07 12.04 -10.35
N TYR A 89 -17.98 12.61 -9.86
CA TYR A 89 -16.99 11.88 -9.04
C TYR A 89 -17.63 11.31 -7.79
N ALA A 90 -18.35 12.10 -7.01
CA ALA A 90 -19.04 11.68 -5.80
C ALA A 90 -20.02 10.51 -6.03
N ARG A 91 -20.82 10.56 -7.10
CA ARG A 91 -21.72 9.45 -7.46
C ARG A 91 -20.94 8.18 -7.83
N ARG A 92 -19.78 8.32 -8.47
CA ARG A 92 -18.88 7.19 -8.75
C ARG A 92 -18.33 6.59 -7.46
N MET A 93 -17.89 7.44 -6.53
CA MET A 93 -17.42 7.02 -5.20
C MET A 93 -18.46 6.18 -4.48
N ILE A 94 -19.69 6.68 -4.35
CA ILE A 94 -20.79 5.94 -3.72
C ILE A 94 -20.97 4.57 -4.38
N LYS A 95 -21.09 4.54 -5.71
CA LYS A 95 -21.35 3.31 -6.47
C LYS A 95 -20.24 2.27 -6.30
N ASP A 96 -18.99 2.69 -6.47
CA ASP A 96 -17.87 1.75 -6.51
C ASP A 96 -17.49 1.30 -5.09
N HIS A 97 -17.52 2.19 -4.08
CA HIS A 97 -17.24 1.83 -2.69
C HIS A 97 -18.35 0.97 -2.07
N THR A 98 -19.62 1.16 -2.43
CA THR A 98 -20.69 0.24 -2.05
C THR A 98 -20.40 -1.19 -2.53
N LYS A 99 -19.98 -1.36 -3.79
CA LYS A 99 -19.62 -2.68 -4.32
C LYS A 99 -18.37 -3.28 -3.66
N ILE A 100 -17.39 -2.45 -3.32
CA ILE A 100 -16.19 -2.89 -2.59
C ILE A 100 -16.61 -3.36 -1.20
N ALA A 101 -17.45 -2.60 -0.50
CA ALA A 101 -17.95 -2.94 0.84
C ALA A 101 -18.76 -4.25 0.85
N GLU A 102 -19.64 -4.48 -0.14
CA GLU A 102 -20.38 -5.75 -0.30
C GLU A 102 -19.42 -6.94 -0.46
N ARG A 103 -18.39 -6.80 -1.27
CA ARG A 103 -17.39 -7.86 -1.48
C ARG A 103 -16.51 -8.08 -0.24
N LEU A 104 -16.13 -6.99 0.44
CA LEU A 104 -15.40 -7.06 1.70
C LEU A 104 -16.19 -7.82 2.76
N LYS A 105 -17.52 -7.55 2.85
CA LYS A 105 -18.40 -8.26 3.76
C LYS A 105 -18.42 -9.77 3.48
N VAL A 106 -18.52 -10.19 2.23
CA VAL A 106 -18.49 -11.62 1.85
C VAL A 106 -17.17 -12.27 2.28
N LEU A 107 -16.05 -11.56 2.07
CA LEU A 107 -14.74 -12.05 2.50
C LEU A 107 -14.65 -12.15 4.02
N ALA A 108 -15.07 -11.11 4.74
CA ALA A 108 -15.06 -11.06 6.21
C ALA A 108 -15.92 -12.17 6.82
N ASP A 109 -17.13 -12.39 6.30
CA ASP A 109 -18.04 -13.47 6.72
C ASP A 109 -17.36 -14.85 6.53
N SER A 110 -16.67 -15.08 5.40
CA SER A 110 -15.94 -16.33 5.13
C SER A 110 -14.79 -16.57 6.11
N LYS A 111 -14.21 -15.50 6.63
CA LYS A 111 -13.10 -15.51 7.60
C LYS A 111 -13.61 -15.41 9.06
N LYS A 112 -14.90 -15.25 9.27
CA LYS A 112 -15.52 -15.03 10.59
C LYS A 112 -14.97 -13.80 11.32
N ILE A 113 -14.63 -12.74 10.56
CA ILE A 113 -14.15 -11.47 11.08
C ILE A 113 -15.30 -10.48 11.09
N PRO A 114 -15.72 -9.96 12.25
CA PRO A 114 -16.75 -8.94 12.33
C PRO A 114 -16.19 -7.62 11.74
N LEU A 115 -16.99 -6.95 10.90
CA LEU A 115 -16.67 -5.62 10.38
C LEU A 115 -17.34 -4.53 11.23
N PRO A 116 -16.73 -3.34 11.32
CA PRO A 116 -17.38 -2.14 11.85
C PRO A 116 -18.68 -1.86 11.07
N THR A 117 -19.71 -1.45 11.77
CA THR A 117 -21.02 -1.12 11.18
C THR A 117 -21.39 0.35 11.31
N VAL A 118 -20.59 1.11 12.06
CA VAL A 118 -20.75 2.54 12.30
C VAL A 118 -19.43 3.24 12.20
N LEU A 119 -19.44 4.48 11.72
CA LEU A 119 -18.26 5.34 11.70
C LEU A 119 -17.92 5.81 13.12
N PRO A 120 -16.63 6.04 13.40
CA PRO A 120 -16.20 6.75 14.60
C PRO A 120 -16.89 8.11 14.75
N LYS A 121 -17.03 8.57 15.98
CA LYS A 121 -17.69 9.85 16.26
C LYS A 121 -16.96 11.02 15.59
N GLU A 122 -15.64 10.99 15.56
CA GLU A 122 -14.82 12.01 14.92
C GLU A 122 -15.15 12.16 13.43
N ASP A 123 -15.33 11.04 12.72
CA ASP A 123 -15.71 11.06 11.31
C ASP A 123 -17.13 11.60 11.10
N LEU A 124 -18.07 11.24 11.98
CA LEU A 124 -19.44 11.74 11.93
C LEU A 124 -19.50 13.25 12.20
N ASP A 125 -18.74 13.73 13.19
CA ASP A 125 -18.63 15.15 13.51
C ASP A 125 -18.02 15.91 12.32
N HIS A 126 -16.97 15.37 11.71
CA HIS A 126 -16.32 15.98 10.55
C HIS A 126 -17.26 16.05 9.34
N ILE A 127 -18.03 15.02 9.06
CA ILE A 127 -19.06 15.04 8.02
C ILE A 127 -20.09 16.15 8.29
N ALA A 128 -20.52 16.29 9.56
CA ALA A 128 -21.48 17.33 9.95
C ALA A 128 -20.91 18.74 9.79
N GLU A 129 -19.62 18.95 10.02
CA GLU A 129 -18.93 20.21 9.77
C GLU A 129 -18.86 20.52 8.26
N LEU A 130 -18.52 19.54 7.44
CA LEU A 130 -18.46 19.67 5.99
C LEU A 130 -19.82 20.07 5.39
N GLN A 131 -20.91 19.56 5.94
CA GLN A 131 -22.25 19.93 5.51
C GLN A 131 -22.57 21.40 5.74
N LYS A 132 -21.95 22.06 6.71
CA LYS A 132 -22.15 23.48 7.05
C LYS A 132 -21.25 24.43 6.28
N MET A 133 -20.14 23.94 5.70
CA MET A 133 -19.20 24.78 4.95
C MET A 133 -19.86 25.50 3.77
N PRO A 134 -19.40 26.70 3.40
CA PRO A 134 -19.69 27.28 2.09
C PRO A 134 -19.31 26.34 0.95
N VAL A 135 -20.07 26.37 -0.14
CA VAL A 135 -19.92 25.37 -1.21
C VAL A 135 -18.52 25.34 -1.82
N ASN A 136 -17.95 26.50 -2.09
CA ASN A 136 -16.61 26.63 -2.69
C ASN A 136 -15.51 26.06 -1.77
N GLU A 137 -15.61 26.30 -0.47
CA GLU A 137 -14.69 25.76 0.51
C GLU A 137 -14.87 24.23 0.66
N PHE A 138 -16.13 23.79 0.71
CA PHE A 138 -16.49 22.38 0.75
C PHE A 138 -15.92 21.61 -0.44
N GLU A 139 -16.10 22.10 -1.67
CA GLU A 139 -15.64 21.44 -2.89
C GLU A 139 -14.12 21.23 -2.88
N LYS A 140 -13.39 22.26 -2.50
CA LYS A 140 -11.92 22.18 -2.36
C LYS A 140 -11.52 21.18 -1.28
N HIS A 141 -12.09 21.30 -0.09
CA HIS A 141 -11.79 20.43 1.03
C HIS A 141 -12.14 18.96 0.75
N TYR A 142 -13.32 18.72 0.14
CA TYR A 142 -13.75 17.38 -0.26
C TYR A 142 -12.73 16.74 -1.22
N MET A 143 -12.28 17.46 -2.24
CA MET A 143 -11.32 16.92 -3.20
C MET A 143 -9.93 16.69 -2.57
N GLU A 144 -9.49 17.57 -1.66
CA GLU A 144 -8.26 17.35 -0.88
C GLU A 144 -8.34 16.07 -0.02
N MET A 145 -9.48 15.84 0.63
CA MET A 145 -9.74 14.62 1.39
C MET A 145 -9.71 13.39 0.48
N MET A 146 -10.36 13.44 -0.68
CA MET A 146 -10.36 12.34 -1.63
C MET A 146 -8.94 12.01 -2.10
N VAL A 147 -8.12 12.99 -2.43
CA VAL A 147 -6.71 12.74 -2.81
C VAL A 147 -5.94 12.09 -1.66
N LYS A 148 -6.01 12.65 -0.45
CA LYS A 148 -5.26 12.14 0.71
C LYS A 148 -5.73 10.75 1.15
N GLY A 149 -7.04 10.53 1.20
CA GLY A 149 -7.64 9.24 1.58
C GLY A 149 -7.24 8.14 0.60
N HIS A 150 -7.30 8.44 -0.72
CA HIS A 150 -6.93 7.46 -1.73
C HIS A 150 -5.44 7.11 -1.73
N VAL A 151 -4.53 8.02 -1.34
CA VAL A 151 -3.12 7.66 -1.13
C VAL A 151 -2.99 6.59 -0.05
N LYS A 152 -3.66 6.75 1.09
CA LYS A 152 -3.66 5.75 2.18
C LYS A 152 -4.29 4.43 1.73
N ALA A 153 -5.44 4.51 1.04
CA ALA A 153 -6.11 3.33 0.52
C ALA A 153 -5.25 2.56 -0.50
N LEU A 154 -4.50 3.25 -1.36
CA LEU A 154 -3.56 2.63 -2.29
C LEU A 154 -2.49 1.81 -1.56
N GLU A 155 -1.90 2.34 -0.50
CA GLU A 155 -0.90 1.64 0.32
C GLU A 155 -1.52 0.41 1.01
N LEU A 156 -2.69 0.58 1.64
CA LEU A 156 -3.42 -0.48 2.33
C LEU A 156 -3.76 -1.63 1.37
N PHE A 157 -4.40 -1.33 0.24
CA PHE A 157 -4.82 -2.37 -0.71
C PHE A 157 -3.64 -3.00 -1.46
N LYS A 158 -2.58 -2.24 -1.75
CA LYS A 158 -1.37 -2.78 -2.36
C LYS A 158 -0.73 -3.84 -1.46
N SER A 159 -0.64 -3.62 -0.15
CA SER A 159 -0.12 -4.62 0.78
C SER A 159 -0.95 -5.91 0.77
N ALA A 160 -2.27 -5.81 0.63
CA ALA A 160 -3.16 -6.96 0.55
C ALA A 160 -3.00 -7.77 -0.73
N THR A 161 -2.57 -7.15 -1.85
CA THR A 161 -2.33 -7.89 -3.11
C THR A 161 -1.14 -8.83 -3.06
N THR A 162 -0.22 -8.62 -2.12
CA THR A 162 0.98 -9.45 -1.93
C THR A 162 0.88 -10.35 -0.70
N SER A 163 -0.26 -10.38 -0.01
CA SER A 163 -0.50 -11.26 1.12
C SER A 163 -0.45 -12.73 0.70
N GLY A 164 -0.11 -13.64 1.59
CA GLY A 164 -0.18 -15.08 1.32
C GLY A 164 -1.61 -15.66 1.30
N ASP A 165 -2.66 -14.83 1.41
CA ASP A 165 -4.06 -15.23 1.45
C ASP A 165 -4.72 -15.00 0.08
N SER A 166 -4.92 -16.07 -0.69
CA SER A 166 -5.50 -15.99 -2.04
C SER A 166 -6.91 -15.36 -2.07
N PRO A 167 -7.85 -15.65 -1.15
CA PRO A 167 -9.11 -14.95 -1.06
C PRO A 167 -8.98 -13.44 -0.86
N LEU A 168 -8.03 -12.99 -0.02
CA LEU A 168 -7.74 -11.58 0.17
C LEU A 168 -7.17 -10.94 -1.09
N GLN A 169 -6.22 -11.60 -1.77
CA GLN A 169 -5.68 -11.13 -3.04
C GLN A 169 -6.77 -10.97 -4.11
N ASN A 170 -7.66 -11.97 -4.24
CA ASN A 170 -8.77 -11.95 -5.20
C ASN A 170 -9.77 -10.81 -4.92
N PHE A 171 -9.89 -10.40 -3.67
CA PHE A 171 -10.64 -9.21 -3.29
C PHE A 171 -9.85 -7.93 -3.60
N ALA A 172 -8.61 -7.84 -3.15
CA ALA A 172 -7.82 -6.62 -3.15
C ALA A 172 -7.41 -6.16 -4.57
N ILE A 173 -7.02 -7.07 -5.47
CA ILE A 173 -6.53 -6.72 -6.81
C ILE A 173 -7.56 -5.91 -7.62
N PRO A 174 -8.82 -6.33 -7.78
CA PRO A 174 -9.80 -5.53 -8.53
C PRO A 174 -10.25 -4.27 -7.77
N ALA A 175 -10.23 -4.28 -6.43
CA ALA A 175 -10.50 -3.09 -5.63
C ALA A 175 -9.39 -2.03 -5.81
N LEU A 176 -8.13 -2.44 -5.74
CA LEU A 176 -6.97 -1.56 -5.96
C LEU A 176 -7.07 -0.81 -7.29
N ARG A 177 -7.41 -1.50 -8.38
CA ARG A 177 -7.60 -0.85 -9.70
C ARG A 177 -8.68 0.23 -9.68
N LYS A 178 -9.74 0.06 -8.87
CA LYS A 178 -10.77 1.08 -8.70
C LYS A 178 -10.26 2.28 -7.91
N ILE A 179 -9.54 2.02 -6.84
CA ILE A 179 -8.93 3.05 -5.99
C ILE A 179 -7.91 3.87 -6.80
N GLU A 180 -7.10 3.24 -7.66
CA GLU A 180 -6.18 3.93 -8.59
C GLU A 180 -6.93 4.87 -9.55
N GLN A 181 -8.06 4.41 -10.12
CA GLN A 181 -8.90 5.23 -10.99
C GLN A 181 -9.51 6.42 -10.24
N HIS A 182 -9.97 6.21 -9.01
CA HIS A 182 -10.52 7.27 -8.16
C HIS A 182 -9.45 8.30 -7.81
N TYR A 183 -8.27 7.85 -7.40
CA TYR A 183 -7.13 8.75 -7.12
C TYR A 183 -6.77 9.62 -8.31
N THR A 184 -6.62 9.03 -9.49
CA THR A 184 -6.28 9.76 -10.72
C THR A 184 -7.33 10.82 -11.03
N LEU A 185 -8.62 10.46 -10.95
CA LEU A 185 -9.71 11.40 -11.18
C LEU A 185 -9.76 12.53 -10.13
N ALA A 186 -9.52 12.18 -8.85
CA ALA A 186 -9.47 13.19 -7.78
C ALA A 186 -8.36 14.19 -8.01
N MET A 187 -7.16 13.71 -8.37
CA MET A 187 -6.02 14.56 -8.72
C MET A 187 -6.32 15.48 -9.91
N ASP A 188 -6.99 14.97 -10.93
CA ASP A 188 -7.32 15.76 -12.12
C ASP A 188 -8.36 16.84 -11.81
N ILE A 189 -9.39 16.52 -11.05
CA ILE A 189 -10.40 17.51 -10.62
C ILE A 189 -9.76 18.58 -9.72
N SER A 190 -8.93 18.16 -8.73
CA SER A 190 -8.28 19.08 -7.79
C SER A 190 -7.41 20.13 -8.47
N LYS A 191 -6.76 19.80 -9.60
CA LYS A 191 -5.94 20.77 -10.37
C LYS A 191 -6.74 21.93 -10.94
N HIS A 192 -8.06 21.77 -11.14
CA HIS A 192 -8.94 22.76 -11.73
C HIS A 192 -9.72 23.58 -10.70
N LEU A 193 -9.65 23.20 -9.42
CA LEU A 193 -10.25 23.97 -8.33
C LEU A 193 -9.30 25.10 -7.91
N LYS A 194 -9.68 26.31 -8.20
CA LYS A 194 -8.93 27.53 -7.86
C LYS A 194 -9.21 27.99 -6.44
#